data_2b3bdfba5c69fdcd543c6255a66c23c9
#
_entry.id   2b3bdfba5c69fdcd543c6255a66c23c9
#
_cell.length_a   1.000
_cell.length_b   1.000
_cell.length_c   1.000
_cell.angle_alpha   90.00
_cell.angle_beta   90.00
_cell.angle_gamma   90.00
#
_symmetry.space_group_name_H-M   'P 1'
#
loop_
_entity.id
_entity.type
_entity.pdbx_description
1 polymer ?
#
loop_
_entity_poly.entity_id
_entity_poly.type
_entity_poly.pdbx_seq_one_letter_code
_entity_poly.pdbx_strand_id
1 'polypeptide(L)'
;KNGLWQSGFQYGDWLALDIESGSTDRTGGTDKYLVANAYYAYSTRIVRDAADALGYAEEAKAYGDLYEEIVEAIHVEYVTRSGRMVSETQTACVLMLYFDLIKPEFRDRILETLELNIGAHHNHLTTGFVGTPYLCHCLSENGLHGLADEIFMKEDFPGWLYAVKKGATTIWERWNSILPNGDFDESGMNSLNHYAYGSIGSWLYEKV
;
A
#
# COMPACT_ATOMS: atom_id res chain seq x y z
N LYS A 1 -15.62 -14.61 10.33
CA LYS A 1 -16.53 -14.30 11.44
C LYS A 1 -16.57 -12.80 11.61
N ASN A 2 -17.71 -12.22 11.91
CA ASN A 2 -17.91 -10.77 12.10
C ASN A 2 -17.66 -9.90 10.84
N GLY A 3 -17.94 -10.40 9.64
CA GLY A 3 -17.77 -9.61 8.40
C GLY A 3 -16.34 -9.53 7.86
N LEU A 4 -15.34 -10.07 8.56
CA LEU A 4 -13.94 -10.02 8.17
C LEU A 4 -13.40 -11.37 7.67
N TRP A 5 -12.46 -11.29 6.74
CA TRP A 5 -11.65 -12.42 6.31
C TRP A 5 -10.48 -12.59 7.28
N GLN A 6 -10.48 -13.66 8.08
CA GLN A 6 -9.51 -13.88 9.16
C GLN A 6 -8.94 -15.31 9.15
N SER A 7 -8.84 -15.94 8.00
CA SER A 7 -8.36 -17.33 7.89
C SER A 7 -7.61 -17.58 6.59
N GLY A 8 -6.80 -18.63 6.58
CA GLY A 8 -6.02 -19.03 5.43
C GLY A 8 -4.69 -18.28 5.31
N PHE A 9 -3.88 -18.70 4.34
CA PHE A 9 -2.60 -18.07 4.06
C PHE A 9 -2.81 -16.71 3.38
N GLN A 10 -2.03 -15.70 3.80
CA GLN A 10 -2.04 -14.34 3.25
C GLN A 10 -0.61 -13.91 2.94
N TYR A 11 -0.40 -13.28 1.79
CA TYR A 11 0.90 -12.75 1.38
C TYR A 11 1.27 -11.41 2.02
N GLY A 12 0.30 -10.71 2.64
CA GLY A 12 0.55 -9.38 3.21
C GLY A 12 1.04 -8.38 2.17
N ASP A 13 1.90 -7.46 2.61
CA ASP A 13 2.60 -6.55 1.72
C ASP A 13 3.94 -7.14 1.27
N TRP A 14 3.89 -7.99 0.26
CA TRP A 14 5.03 -8.78 -0.21
C TRP A 14 6.22 -7.89 -0.60
N LEU A 15 7.41 -8.26 -0.10
CA LEU A 15 8.67 -7.53 -0.26
C LEU A 15 8.68 -6.10 0.32
N ALA A 16 7.80 -5.79 1.27
CA ALA A 16 7.92 -4.56 2.05
C ALA A 16 9.23 -4.56 2.88
N LEU A 17 9.69 -3.37 3.22
CA LEU A 17 11.00 -3.14 3.86
C LEU A 17 10.88 -2.77 5.35
N ASP A 18 9.69 -2.84 5.90
CA ASP A 18 9.34 -2.51 7.30
C ASP A 18 9.38 -3.72 8.25
N ILE A 19 10.19 -4.72 7.92
CA ILE A 19 10.41 -5.92 8.72
C ILE A 19 11.61 -5.75 9.66
N GLU A 20 11.62 -6.50 10.76
CA GLU A 20 12.76 -6.52 11.67
C GLU A 20 14.04 -6.98 10.97
N SER A 21 15.16 -6.34 11.32
CA SER A 21 16.47 -6.68 10.77
C SER A 21 16.81 -8.15 11.04
N GLY A 22 17.17 -8.86 9.98
CA GLY A 22 17.49 -10.30 10.03
C GLY A 22 16.27 -11.23 9.89
N SER A 23 15.05 -10.71 9.76
CA SER A 23 13.89 -11.51 9.42
C SER A 23 13.98 -12.05 7.99
N THR A 24 13.53 -13.30 7.82
CA THR A 24 13.33 -13.92 6.50
C THR A 24 11.88 -13.82 6.01
N ASP A 25 10.99 -13.21 6.80
CA ASP A 25 9.60 -12.97 6.39
C ASP A 25 9.56 -11.91 5.28
N ARG A 26 8.92 -12.23 4.19
CA ARG A 26 8.80 -11.35 3.00
C ARG A 26 7.45 -10.64 2.93
N THR A 27 6.60 -10.82 3.93
CA THR A 27 5.21 -10.33 3.89
C THR A 27 5.03 -8.93 4.48
N GLY A 28 6.14 -8.29 4.89
CA GLY A 28 6.13 -6.97 5.52
C GLY A 28 5.62 -6.96 6.95
N GLY A 29 5.72 -5.80 7.60
CA GLY A 29 5.26 -5.56 8.98
C GLY A 29 3.77 -5.22 9.10
N THR A 30 3.09 -4.97 7.99
CA THR A 30 1.64 -4.71 7.99
C THR A 30 0.86 -5.99 8.32
N ASP A 31 -0.13 -5.88 9.22
CA ASP A 31 -1.00 -7.02 9.53
C ASP A 31 -1.63 -7.58 8.24
N LYS A 32 -1.44 -8.89 8.02
CA LYS A 32 -1.83 -9.57 6.77
C LYS A 32 -3.33 -9.61 6.57
N TYR A 33 -4.09 -9.66 7.67
CA TYR A 33 -5.54 -9.66 7.59
C TYR A 33 -6.09 -8.25 7.44
N LEU A 34 -5.40 -7.22 7.94
CA LEU A 34 -5.73 -5.84 7.59
C LEU A 34 -5.61 -5.63 6.07
N VAL A 35 -4.50 -6.07 5.46
CA VAL A 35 -4.32 -6.03 3.99
C VAL A 35 -5.46 -6.76 3.28
N ALA A 36 -5.74 -8.01 3.67
CA ALA A 36 -6.80 -8.82 3.05
C ALA A 36 -8.17 -8.15 3.15
N ASN A 37 -8.51 -7.58 4.31
CA ASN A 37 -9.80 -6.93 4.53
C ASN A 37 -9.91 -5.56 3.85
N ALA A 38 -8.82 -4.81 3.73
CA ALA A 38 -8.78 -3.59 2.94
C ALA A 38 -9.11 -3.88 1.46
N TYR A 39 -8.51 -4.93 0.89
CA TYR A 39 -8.83 -5.36 -0.47
C TYR A 39 -10.22 -5.98 -0.59
N TYR A 40 -10.72 -6.66 0.44
CA TYR A 40 -12.10 -7.14 0.47
C TYR A 40 -13.10 -5.98 0.38
N ALA A 41 -12.93 -4.94 1.19
CA ALA A 41 -13.75 -3.73 1.11
C ALA A 41 -13.61 -3.06 -0.26
N TYR A 42 -12.38 -2.87 -0.75
CA TYR A 42 -12.12 -2.21 -2.02
C TYR A 42 -12.74 -2.95 -3.22
N SER A 43 -12.58 -4.28 -3.30
CA SER A 43 -13.20 -5.07 -4.35
C SER A 43 -14.72 -5.08 -4.28
N THR A 44 -15.29 -5.10 -3.08
CA THR A 44 -16.74 -4.96 -2.86
C THR A 44 -17.26 -3.63 -3.38
N ARG A 45 -16.55 -2.52 -3.11
CA ARG A 45 -16.87 -1.19 -3.65
C ARG A 45 -16.83 -1.17 -5.17
N ILE A 46 -15.80 -1.76 -5.80
CA ILE A 46 -15.70 -1.83 -7.26
C ILE A 46 -16.90 -2.56 -7.86
N VAL A 47 -17.34 -3.66 -7.26
CA VAL A 47 -18.52 -4.42 -7.73
C VAL A 47 -19.80 -3.59 -7.57
N ARG A 48 -19.96 -2.90 -6.43
CA ARG A 48 -21.07 -1.95 -6.20
C ARG A 48 -21.12 -0.89 -7.30
N ASP A 49 -20.00 -0.22 -7.55
CA ASP A 49 -19.91 0.89 -8.50
C ASP A 49 -20.15 0.41 -9.95
N ALA A 50 -19.66 -0.78 -10.28
CA ALA A 50 -19.93 -1.41 -11.59
C ALA A 50 -21.42 -1.79 -11.75
N ALA A 51 -22.04 -2.34 -10.70
CA ALA A 51 -23.47 -2.67 -10.72
C ALA A 51 -24.33 -1.41 -10.89
N ASP A 52 -24.00 -0.33 -10.15
CA ASP A 52 -24.69 0.95 -10.28
C ASP A 52 -24.56 1.54 -11.70
N ALA A 53 -23.35 1.58 -12.25
CA ALA A 53 -23.09 2.08 -13.60
C ALA A 53 -23.81 1.28 -14.70
N LEU A 54 -24.08 -0.01 -14.46
CA LEU A 54 -24.80 -0.89 -15.38
C LEU A 54 -26.32 -0.93 -15.13
N GLY A 55 -26.82 -0.23 -14.10
CA GLY A 55 -28.24 -0.16 -13.77
C GLY A 55 -28.77 -1.37 -12.98
N TYR A 56 -27.89 -2.20 -12.39
CA TYR A 56 -28.24 -3.31 -11.52
C TYR A 56 -28.46 -2.82 -10.08
N ALA A 57 -29.60 -2.16 -9.85
CA ALA A 57 -29.88 -1.43 -8.60
C ALA A 57 -29.93 -2.33 -7.37
N GLU A 58 -30.44 -3.56 -7.48
CA GLU A 58 -30.51 -4.51 -6.37
C GLU A 58 -29.10 -4.99 -5.95
N GLU A 59 -28.27 -5.33 -6.92
CA GLU A 59 -26.88 -5.71 -6.69
C GLU A 59 -26.06 -4.54 -6.16
N ALA A 60 -26.21 -3.34 -6.72
CA ALA A 60 -25.54 -2.13 -6.23
C ALA A 60 -25.89 -1.87 -4.76
N LYS A 61 -27.16 -2.01 -4.40
CA LYS A 61 -27.58 -1.90 -2.99
C LYS A 61 -26.97 -2.99 -2.11
N ALA A 62 -27.06 -4.26 -2.54
CA ALA A 62 -26.55 -5.38 -1.75
C ALA A 62 -25.04 -5.28 -1.49
N TYR A 63 -24.24 -4.93 -2.51
CA TYR A 63 -22.81 -4.71 -2.35
C TYR A 63 -22.48 -3.41 -1.59
N GLY A 64 -23.35 -2.40 -1.64
CA GLY A 64 -23.26 -1.21 -0.80
C GLY A 64 -23.42 -1.54 0.68
N ASP A 65 -24.48 -2.25 1.03
CA ASP A 65 -24.75 -2.70 2.40
C ASP A 65 -23.58 -3.57 2.92
N LEU A 66 -23.07 -4.49 2.09
CA LEU A 66 -21.91 -5.34 2.43
C LEU A 66 -20.63 -4.50 2.64
N TYR A 67 -20.37 -3.50 1.80
CA TYR A 67 -19.22 -2.60 1.94
C TYR A 67 -19.22 -1.89 3.30
N GLU A 68 -20.37 -1.32 3.68
CA GLU A 68 -20.52 -0.63 4.98
C GLU A 68 -20.30 -1.59 6.17
N GLU A 69 -20.81 -2.83 6.09
CA GLU A 69 -20.55 -3.86 7.09
C GLU A 69 -19.06 -4.20 7.23
N ILE A 70 -18.35 -4.33 6.10
CA ILE A 70 -16.91 -4.61 6.09
C ILE A 70 -16.12 -3.44 6.68
N VAL A 71 -16.44 -2.20 6.29
CA VAL A 71 -15.75 -0.99 6.78
C VAL A 71 -15.96 -0.84 8.29
N GLU A 72 -17.16 -1.02 8.80
CA GLU A 72 -17.39 -0.96 10.25
C GLU A 72 -16.67 -2.09 10.99
N ALA A 73 -16.62 -3.30 10.43
CA ALA A 73 -15.87 -4.41 11.02
C ALA A 73 -14.35 -4.13 11.03
N ILE A 74 -13.80 -3.49 9.98
CA ILE A 74 -12.41 -3.02 9.93
C ILE A 74 -12.15 -2.01 11.05
N HIS A 75 -13.05 -1.06 11.25
CA HIS A 75 -12.92 -0.08 12.34
C HIS A 75 -12.90 -0.73 13.72
N VAL A 76 -13.79 -1.68 13.97
CA VAL A 76 -13.87 -2.37 15.28
C VAL A 76 -12.60 -3.17 15.57
N GLU A 77 -12.01 -3.80 14.55
CA GLU A 77 -10.85 -4.69 14.71
C GLU A 77 -9.52 -3.95 14.68
N TYR A 78 -9.37 -2.96 13.80
CA TYR A 78 -8.06 -2.38 13.47
C TYR A 78 -7.89 -0.91 13.87
N VAL A 79 -8.94 -0.24 14.35
CA VAL A 79 -8.87 1.19 14.70
C VAL A 79 -9.35 1.40 16.14
N THR A 80 -8.53 2.05 16.95
CA THR A 80 -8.90 2.38 18.33
C THR A 80 -9.95 3.50 18.34
N ARG A 81 -10.60 3.69 19.48
CA ARG A 81 -11.56 4.79 19.69
C ARG A 81 -10.98 6.20 19.46
N SER A 82 -9.67 6.34 19.58
CA SER A 82 -8.96 7.60 19.32
C SER A 82 -8.44 7.73 17.88
N GLY A 83 -8.78 6.78 17.00
CA GLY A 83 -8.35 6.79 15.60
C GLY A 83 -6.92 6.28 15.36
N ARG A 84 -6.28 5.63 16.37
CA ARG A 84 -4.99 5.00 16.15
C ARG A 84 -5.19 3.62 15.53
N MET A 85 -4.40 3.29 14.52
CA MET A 85 -4.44 1.97 13.92
C MET A 85 -3.58 0.96 14.70
N VAL A 86 -3.93 -0.33 14.62
CA VAL A 86 -3.14 -1.43 15.20
C VAL A 86 -1.84 -1.67 14.43
N SER A 87 -1.79 -1.29 13.16
CA SER A 87 -0.61 -1.30 12.31
C SER A 87 -0.40 0.10 11.75
N GLU A 88 0.72 0.75 12.09
CA GLU A 88 1.06 2.12 11.69
C GLU A 88 2.18 2.13 10.61
N THR A 89 2.25 1.06 9.81
CA THR A 89 3.15 0.97 8.66
C THR A 89 2.69 1.89 7.52
N GLN A 90 3.59 2.26 6.62
CA GLN A 90 3.22 3.06 5.45
C GLN A 90 2.10 2.40 4.66
N THR A 91 2.19 1.10 4.40
CA THR A 91 1.16 0.35 3.66
C THR A 91 -0.18 0.35 4.36
N ALA A 92 -0.23 0.14 5.68
CA ALA A 92 -1.48 0.20 6.42
C ALA A 92 -2.15 1.58 6.29
N CYS A 93 -1.39 2.66 6.50
CA CYS A 93 -1.90 4.02 6.34
C CYS A 93 -2.39 4.29 4.92
N VAL A 94 -1.59 3.92 3.91
CA VAL A 94 -1.93 4.12 2.49
C VAL A 94 -3.21 3.39 2.10
N LEU A 95 -3.36 2.12 2.45
CA LEU A 95 -4.56 1.35 2.11
C LEU A 95 -5.81 1.94 2.78
N MET A 96 -5.72 2.31 4.05
CA MET A 96 -6.85 2.89 4.78
C MET A 96 -7.27 4.27 4.25
N LEU A 97 -6.31 5.10 3.84
CA LEU A 97 -6.57 6.42 3.27
C LEU A 97 -7.06 6.35 1.82
N TYR A 98 -6.34 5.62 0.97
CA TYR A 98 -6.59 5.60 -0.47
C TYR A 98 -7.84 4.81 -0.86
N PHE A 99 -8.15 3.73 -0.12
CA PHE A 99 -9.40 3.00 -0.31
C PHE A 99 -10.59 3.62 0.41
N ASP A 100 -10.37 4.76 1.11
CA ASP A 100 -11.40 5.47 1.85
C ASP A 100 -12.08 4.61 2.93
N LEU A 101 -11.25 3.86 3.68
CA LEU A 101 -11.70 2.94 4.73
C LEU A 101 -11.66 3.57 6.12
N ILE A 102 -11.24 4.83 6.26
CA ILE A 102 -11.11 5.52 7.54
C ILE A 102 -12.22 6.55 7.72
N LYS A 103 -12.78 6.65 8.92
CA LYS A 103 -13.79 7.67 9.24
C LYS A 103 -13.21 9.06 9.09
N PRO A 104 -13.97 10.03 8.57
CA PRO A 104 -13.47 11.39 8.28
C PRO A 104 -12.76 12.04 9.46
N GLU A 105 -13.25 11.85 10.68
CA GLU A 105 -12.69 12.42 11.90
C GLU A 105 -11.29 11.89 12.27
N PHE A 106 -10.86 10.77 11.68
CA PHE A 106 -9.54 10.17 11.92
C PHE A 106 -8.56 10.35 10.77
N ARG A 107 -9.03 10.89 9.63
CA ARG A 107 -8.26 10.98 8.40
C ARG A 107 -6.95 11.75 8.58
N ASP A 108 -7.02 12.93 9.19
CA ASP A 108 -5.84 13.79 9.42
C ASP A 108 -4.81 13.09 10.31
N ARG A 109 -5.28 12.36 11.32
CA ARG A 109 -4.39 11.59 12.20
C ARG A 109 -3.64 10.49 11.46
N ILE A 110 -4.32 9.75 10.58
CA ILE A 110 -3.67 8.68 9.82
C ILE A 110 -2.70 9.26 8.79
N LEU A 111 -3.04 10.40 8.19
CA LEU A 111 -2.15 11.12 7.30
C LEU A 111 -0.88 11.60 8.01
N GLU A 112 -1.02 12.20 9.21
CA GLU A 112 0.11 12.58 10.05
C GLU A 112 0.98 11.36 10.42
N THR A 113 0.33 10.23 10.76
CA THR A 113 1.05 8.98 11.04
C THR A 113 1.86 8.50 9.83
N LEU A 114 1.29 8.58 8.63
CA LEU A 114 1.99 8.23 7.38
C LEU A 114 3.20 9.15 7.15
N GLU A 115 3.01 10.46 7.28
CA GLU A 115 4.07 11.46 7.08
C GLU A 115 5.22 11.26 8.07
N LEU A 116 4.90 11.06 9.36
CA LEU A 116 5.89 10.77 10.41
C LEU A 116 6.65 9.46 10.14
N ASN A 117 5.95 8.42 9.69
CA ASN A 117 6.58 7.14 9.36
C ASN A 117 7.54 7.30 8.16
N ILE A 118 7.13 8.00 7.10
CA ILE A 118 8.00 8.29 5.95
C ILE A 118 9.22 9.10 6.39
N GLY A 119 9.04 10.13 7.22
CA GLY A 119 10.13 10.94 7.77
C GLY A 119 11.11 10.12 8.61
N ALA A 120 10.61 9.19 9.43
CA ALA A 120 11.45 8.27 10.22
C ALA A 120 12.33 7.35 9.34
N HIS A 121 11.91 7.12 8.11
CA HIS A 121 12.66 6.37 7.10
C HIS A 121 13.41 7.27 6.10
N HIS A 122 13.77 8.49 6.52
CA HIS A 122 14.53 9.46 5.71
C HIS A 122 13.84 9.82 4.39
N ASN A 123 12.52 9.91 4.40
CA ASN A 123 11.67 10.14 3.24
C ASN A 123 11.84 9.06 2.15
N HIS A 124 12.07 7.81 2.56
CA HIS A 124 11.99 6.64 1.68
C HIS A 124 10.71 5.87 1.90
N LEU A 125 10.29 5.20 0.85
CA LEU A 125 9.23 4.20 0.96
C LEU A 125 9.72 2.95 1.70
N THR A 126 8.79 2.31 2.41
CA THR A 126 9.01 0.96 2.97
C THR A 126 7.99 -0.04 2.45
N THR A 127 7.09 0.42 1.60
CA THR A 127 5.99 -0.36 1.03
C THR A 127 6.50 -1.46 0.11
N GLY A 128 5.76 -2.57 0.09
CA GLY A 128 5.93 -3.68 -0.85
C GLY A 128 4.96 -3.59 -2.03
N PHE A 129 4.58 -4.76 -2.56
CA PHE A 129 3.77 -4.85 -3.79
C PHE A 129 2.36 -4.27 -3.67
N VAL A 130 1.76 -4.29 -2.48
CA VAL A 130 0.37 -3.83 -2.31
C VAL A 130 0.28 -2.39 -1.82
N GLY A 131 1.31 -1.85 -1.16
CA GLY A 131 1.34 -0.46 -0.72
C GLY A 131 1.90 0.50 -1.78
N THR A 132 2.96 0.10 -2.48
CA THR A 132 3.67 0.96 -3.45
C THR A 132 2.76 1.52 -4.56
N PRO A 133 1.81 0.77 -5.15
CA PRO A 133 0.96 1.31 -6.21
C PRO A 133 0.15 2.55 -5.82
N TYR A 134 -0.16 2.68 -4.55
CA TYR A 134 -1.05 3.73 -4.05
C TYR A 134 -0.33 4.82 -3.26
N LEU A 135 0.93 4.63 -2.87
CA LEU A 135 1.66 5.56 -1.99
C LEU A 135 1.70 6.99 -2.55
N CYS A 136 2.24 7.17 -3.77
CA CYS A 136 2.38 8.50 -4.36
C CYS A 136 1.02 9.12 -4.70
N HIS A 137 0.04 8.33 -5.12
CA HIS A 137 -1.34 8.79 -5.31
C HIS A 137 -1.95 9.28 -3.98
N CYS A 138 -1.86 8.46 -2.93
CA CYS A 138 -2.37 8.78 -1.60
C CYS A 138 -1.79 10.10 -1.07
N LEU A 139 -0.48 10.28 -1.17
CA LEU A 139 0.20 11.50 -0.75
C LEU A 139 -0.29 12.71 -1.56
N SER A 140 -0.34 12.60 -2.89
CA SER A 140 -0.76 13.70 -3.77
C SER A 140 -2.21 14.11 -3.54
N GLU A 141 -3.11 13.16 -3.34
CA GLU A 141 -4.54 13.42 -3.10
C GLU A 141 -4.83 14.01 -1.71
N ASN A 142 -3.89 13.87 -0.78
CA ASN A 142 -3.99 14.45 0.56
C ASN A 142 -3.09 15.69 0.77
N GLY A 143 -2.66 16.35 -0.31
CA GLY A 143 -1.91 17.61 -0.24
C GLY A 143 -0.40 17.46 -0.01
N LEU A 144 0.13 16.25 0.02
CA LEU A 144 1.56 15.95 0.22
C LEU A 144 2.28 15.61 -1.10
N HIS A 145 1.89 16.29 -2.20
CA HIS A 145 2.48 16.02 -3.52
C HIS A 145 4.00 16.20 -3.54
N GLY A 146 4.52 17.23 -2.88
CA GLY A 146 5.98 17.44 -2.79
C GLY A 146 6.72 16.28 -2.09
N LEU A 147 6.10 15.60 -1.13
CA LEU A 147 6.67 14.42 -0.50
C LEU A 147 6.64 13.21 -1.45
N ALA A 148 5.58 13.08 -2.26
CA ALA A 148 5.51 12.06 -3.31
C ALA A 148 6.62 12.25 -4.35
N ASP A 149 6.84 13.49 -4.80
CA ASP A 149 7.94 13.85 -5.70
C ASP A 149 9.30 13.51 -5.08
N GLU A 150 9.52 13.86 -3.81
CA GLU A 150 10.76 13.58 -3.12
C GLU A 150 11.03 12.07 -3.07
N ILE A 151 10.04 11.24 -2.69
CA ILE A 151 10.16 9.78 -2.66
C ILE A 151 10.52 9.25 -4.05
N PHE A 152 9.82 9.71 -5.09
CA PHE A 152 10.06 9.26 -6.46
C PHE A 152 11.47 9.62 -6.94
N MET A 153 11.97 10.80 -6.59
CA MET A 153 13.28 11.31 -7.03
C MET A 153 14.47 10.81 -6.21
N LYS A 154 14.25 9.94 -5.20
CA LYS A 154 15.35 9.32 -4.45
C LYS A 154 16.21 8.44 -5.37
N GLU A 155 17.50 8.72 -5.38
CA GLU A 155 18.49 8.01 -6.22
C GLU A 155 19.18 6.85 -5.48
N ASP A 156 19.01 6.78 -4.17
CA ASP A 156 19.51 5.73 -3.29
C ASP A 156 18.42 4.67 -3.00
N PHE A 157 18.82 3.57 -2.36
CA PHE A 157 17.92 2.49 -1.96
C PHE A 157 17.10 2.88 -0.72
N PRO A 158 15.80 2.57 -0.70
CA PRO A 158 14.99 2.01 -1.80
C PRO A 158 14.35 3.11 -2.67
N GLY A 159 14.25 2.85 -3.97
CA GLY A 159 13.63 3.80 -4.91
C GLY A 159 13.78 3.41 -6.38
N TRP A 160 12.95 4.00 -7.22
CA TRP A 160 12.96 3.74 -8.68
C TRP A 160 14.28 4.18 -9.32
N LEU A 161 14.79 5.36 -8.94
CA LEU A 161 16.00 5.89 -9.56
C LEU A 161 17.27 5.17 -9.12
N TYR A 162 17.26 4.45 -8.00
CA TYR A 162 18.35 3.54 -7.64
C TYR A 162 18.59 2.51 -8.74
N ALA A 163 17.54 1.83 -9.20
CA ALA A 163 17.64 0.86 -10.27
C ALA A 163 18.11 1.51 -11.59
N VAL A 164 17.57 2.69 -11.94
CA VAL A 164 17.98 3.46 -13.13
C VAL A 164 19.46 3.79 -13.08
N LYS A 165 19.98 4.26 -11.94
CA LYS A 165 21.41 4.55 -11.77
C LYS A 165 22.32 3.31 -11.86
N LYS A 166 21.75 2.13 -11.57
CA LYS A 166 22.43 0.85 -11.78
C LYS A 166 22.33 0.35 -13.23
N GLY A 167 21.76 1.14 -14.14
CA GLY A 167 21.64 0.81 -15.56
C GLY A 167 20.40 -0.03 -15.91
N ALA A 168 19.39 -0.06 -15.03
CA ALA A 168 18.16 -0.77 -15.32
C ALA A 168 17.44 -0.16 -16.54
N THR A 169 16.98 -1.04 -17.42
CA THR A 169 16.12 -0.72 -18.57
C THR A 169 14.71 -1.27 -18.42
N THR A 170 14.45 -1.95 -17.32
CA THR A 170 13.20 -2.60 -16.96
C THR A 170 12.94 -2.43 -15.48
N ILE A 171 11.70 -2.63 -15.04
CA ILE A 171 11.35 -2.63 -13.60
C ILE A 171 11.81 -3.94 -12.96
N TRP A 172 12.53 -3.83 -11.85
CA TRP A 172 13.01 -4.98 -11.08
C TRP A 172 11.95 -5.45 -10.08
N GLU A 173 12.03 -6.73 -9.72
CA GLU A 173 11.15 -7.34 -8.70
C GLU A 173 11.42 -6.80 -7.29
N ARG A 174 12.70 -6.56 -6.98
CA ARG A 174 13.13 -5.96 -5.71
C ARG A 174 13.86 -4.65 -5.96
N TRP A 175 13.74 -3.73 -5.01
CA TRP A 175 14.48 -2.46 -5.08
C TRP A 175 15.99 -2.64 -5.17
N ASN A 176 16.53 -3.69 -4.54
CA ASN A 176 17.94 -4.04 -4.48
C ASN A 176 18.29 -5.34 -5.20
N SER A 177 17.59 -5.70 -6.28
CA SER A 177 17.94 -6.91 -7.07
C SER A 177 19.41 -6.92 -7.48
N ILE A 178 19.99 -5.75 -7.76
CA ILE A 178 21.44 -5.57 -7.90
C ILE A 178 21.91 -4.67 -6.76
N LEU A 179 22.84 -5.20 -5.97
CA LEU A 179 23.44 -4.53 -4.82
C LEU A 179 24.40 -3.40 -5.23
N PRO A 180 24.83 -2.52 -4.31
CA PRO A 180 25.80 -1.46 -4.60
C PRO A 180 27.09 -1.94 -5.23
N ASN A 181 27.58 -3.14 -4.86
CA ASN A 181 28.79 -3.76 -5.41
C ASN A 181 28.59 -4.39 -6.81
N GLY A 182 27.36 -4.44 -7.32
CA GLY A 182 27.03 -5.03 -8.62
C GLY A 182 26.60 -6.48 -8.59
N ASP A 183 26.62 -7.14 -7.43
CA ASP A 183 26.15 -8.51 -7.27
C ASP A 183 24.63 -8.58 -7.14
N PHE A 184 24.06 -9.74 -7.40
CA PHE A 184 22.67 -10.01 -7.08
C PHE A 184 22.48 -10.21 -5.58
N ASP A 185 21.33 -9.80 -5.06
CA ASP A 185 20.92 -10.10 -3.68
C ASP A 185 20.78 -11.62 -3.49
N GLU A 186 21.42 -12.17 -2.45
CA GLU A 186 21.49 -13.63 -2.20
C GLU A 186 20.13 -14.23 -1.78
N SER A 187 19.19 -13.41 -1.33
CA SER A 187 17.87 -13.88 -0.87
C SER A 187 16.95 -14.35 -2.01
N GLY A 188 17.38 -14.19 -3.26
CA GLY A 188 16.60 -14.53 -4.45
C GLY A 188 15.54 -13.49 -4.78
N MET A 189 14.60 -13.82 -5.68
CA MET A 189 13.56 -12.91 -6.17
C MET A 189 14.17 -11.67 -6.86
N ASN A 190 15.11 -11.92 -7.74
CA ASN A 190 15.87 -10.89 -8.44
C ASN A 190 15.49 -10.81 -9.92
N SER A 191 14.23 -11.03 -10.27
CA SER A 191 13.79 -10.82 -11.65
C SER A 191 14.06 -9.36 -12.05
N LEU A 192 14.76 -9.17 -13.15
CA LEU A 192 15.02 -7.84 -13.72
C LEU A 192 13.91 -7.38 -14.67
N ASN A 193 12.82 -8.12 -14.76
CA ASN A 193 11.65 -7.77 -15.56
C ASN A 193 10.36 -8.18 -14.82
N HIS A 194 9.93 -7.32 -13.91
CA HIS A 194 8.77 -7.56 -13.06
C HIS A 194 7.84 -6.32 -13.04
N TYR A 195 6.52 -6.52 -13.10
CA TYR A 195 5.57 -5.42 -13.30
C TYR A 195 5.29 -4.58 -12.04
N ALA A 196 5.42 -5.13 -10.82
CA ALA A 196 4.80 -4.59 -9.62
C ALA A 196 5.10 -3.10 -9.37
N TYR A 197 6.37 -2.71 -9.35
CA TYR A 197 6.75 -1.32 -9.10
C TYR A 197 6.60 -0.41 -10.32
N GLY A 198 6.26 -0.97 -11.49
CA GLY A 198 5.87 -0.21 -12.68
C GLY A 198 4.52 0.51 -12.53
N SER A 199 3.76 0.19 -11.48
CA SER A 199 2.54 0.90 -11.08
C SER A 199 2.72 2.41 -10.89
N ILE A 200 3.93 2.90 -10.61
CA ILE A 200 4.24 4.34 -10.56
C ILE A 200 3.86 5.07 -11.85
N GLY A 201 3.79 4.37 -12.98
CA GLY A 201 3.40 4.95 -14.27
C GLY A 201 2.03 5.61 -14.23
N SER A 202 1.05 5.07 -13.50
CA SER A 202 -0.27 5.70 -13.37
C SER A 202 -0.19 7.05 -12.67
N TRP A 203 0.56 7.14 -11.60
CA TRP A 203 0.77 8.41 -10.88
C TRP A 203 1.49 9.43 -11.76
N LEU A 204 2.53 9.06 -12.50
CA LEU A 204 3.23 9.94 -13.42
C LEU A 204 2.29 10.52 -14.49
N TYR A 205 1.40 9.69 -15.07
CA TYR A 205 0.43 10.15 -16.06
C TYR A 205 -0.67 11.05 -15.51
N GLU A 206 -1.04 10.89 -14.25
CA GLU A 206 -2.16 11.61 -13.65
C GLU A 206 -1.74 12.90 -12.92
N LYS A 207 -0.53 12.91 -12.36
CA LYS A 207 -0.13 13.93 -11.38
C LYS A 207 1.09 14.75 -11.79
N VAL A 208 1.88 14.27 -12.76
CA VAL A 208 3.08 14.91 -13.29
C VAL A 208 2.90 15.23 -14.78
#